data_541646e8b3769b884b4b2cad09167554
#
_entry.id   541646e8b3769b884b4b2cad09167554
#
_cell.length_a   1.000
_cell.length_b   1.000
_cell.length_c   1.000
_cell.angle_alpha   90.00
_cell.angle_beta   90.00
_cell.angle_gamma   90.00
#
_symmetry.space_group_name_H-M   'P 1'
#
loop_
_entity.id
_entity.type
_entity.pdbx_description
1 polymer ?
#
loop_
_entity_poly.entity_id
_entity_poly.type
_entity_poly.pdbx_seq_one_letter_code
_entity_poly.pdbx_strand_id
1 'polypeptide(L)'
;MAATEPIRSKKELKGLAKYYLDKGQMRNYTMLIMGVYTALRISDLLRLKWSDVYSEEKRVFYKEVTLTEKKTGKTKTIALNKQILGALRLYLPQRRGEFIFASNRKEDKAISRVQAWRIIHAAVEAVDIAGKIACHSLRKTWGYHAWNKGISPVVIMTIYNHSSFKVTMKYLGVEQDDLNEAYLKMELF
;
A
#
# COMPACT_ATOMS: atom_id res chain seq x y z
N MET A 1 -5.49 5.73 20.69
CA MET A 1 -5.06 6.44 19.45
C MET A 1 -6.21 6.37 18.45
N ALA A 2 -6.58 7.51 17.86
CA ALA A 2 -7.63 7.52 16.85
C ALA A 2 -7.19 6.75 15.60
N ALA A 3 -8.14 6.05 14.98
CA ALA A 3 -7.88 5.21 13.81
C ALA A 3 -7.36 6.07 12.62
N THR A 4 -6.40 5.54 11.88
CA THR A 4 -5.96 6.15 10.62
C THR A 4 -7.05 6.05 9.55
N GLU A 5 -7.04 6.96 8.58
CA GLU A 5 -8.02 7.03 7.49
C GLU A 5 -7.42 6.56 6.16
N PRO A 6 -8.24 6.08 5.20
CA PRO A 6 -7.79 5.87 3.84
C PRO A 6 -7.55 7.20 3.12
N ILE A 7 -6.68 7.23 2.14
CA ILE A 7 -6.57 8.36 1.20
C ILE A 7 -7.63 8.15 0.13
N ARG A 8 -8.71 8.92 0.19
CA ARG A 8 -9.89 8.76 -0.67
C ARG A 8 -9.69 9.41 -2.04
N SER A 9 -9.01 10.56 -2.06
CA SER A 9 -8.80 11.34 -3.28
C SER A 9 -7.68 10.77 -4.14
N LYS A 10 -8.00 10.44 -5.40
CA LYS A 10 -6.97 10.09 -6.40
C LYS A 10 -6.02 11.27 -6.69
N LYS A 11 -6.48 12.51 -6.52
CA LYS A 11 -5.66 13.72 -6.68
C LYS A 11 -4.59 13.76 -5.59
N GLU A 12 -4.95 13.50 -4.34
CA GLU A 12 -4.01 13.42 -3.21
C GLU A 12 -2.98 12.30 -3.39
N LEU A 13 -3.40 11.11 -3.82
CA LEU A 13 -2.49 10.01 -4.14
C LEU A 13 -1.48 10.40 -5.23
N LYS A 14 -1.92 11.11 -6.28
CA LYS A 14 -1.04 11.64 -7.33
C LYS A 14 -0.10 12.71 -6.77
N GLY A 15 -0.58 13.56 -5.86
CA GLY A 15 0.23 14.58 -5.17
C GLY A 15 1.37 13.94 -4.38
N LEU A 16 1.08 12.91 -3.57
CA LEU A 16 2.11 12.15 -2.83
C LEU A 16 3.13 11.49 -3.76
N ALA A 17 2.66 10.87 -4.84
CA ALA A 17 3.53 10.27 -5.83
C ALA A 17 4.46 11.31 -6.47
N LYS A 18 3.90 12.45 -6.91
CA LYS A 18 4.64 13.56 -7.48
C LYS A 18 5.68 14.15 -6.52
N TYR A 19 5.32 14.34 -5.25
CA TYR A 19 6.23 14.82 -4.21
C TYR A 19 7.52 13.99 -4.12
N TYR A 20 7.42 12.66 -4.17
CA TYR A 20 8.61 11.81 -4.13
C TYR A 20 9.38 11.81 -5.45
N LEU A 21 8.69 11.83 -6.58
CA LEU A 21 9.31 11.86 -7.91
C LEU A 21 10.10 13.16 -8.12
N ASP A 22 9.51 14.31 -7.81
CA ASP A 22 10.15 15.63 -7.94
C ASP A 22 11.42 15.75 -7.07
N LYS A 23 11.47 15.02 -5.95
CA LYS A 23 12.63 14.96 -5.05
C LYS A 23 13.64 13.84 -5.39
N GLY A 24 13.42 13.09 -6.46
CA GLY A 24 14.27 11.95 -6.81
C GLY A 24 14.26 10.80 -5.80
N GLN A 25 13.23 10.72 -4.92
CA GLN A 25 13.17 9.77 -3.81
C GLN A 25 12.51 8.45 -4.25
N MET A 26 13.13 7.73 -5.18
CA MET A 26 12.54 6.56 -5.84
C MET A 26 12.19 5.43 -4.87
N ARG A 27 12.99 5.19 -3.81
CA ARG A 27 12.65 4.24 -2.74
C ARG A 27 11.33 4.59 -2.06
N ASN A 28 11.13 5.86 -1.70
CA ASN A 28 9.96 6.33 -0.98
C ASN A 28 8.73 6.33 -1.90
N TYR A 29 8.91 6.71 -3.17
CA TYR A 29 7.88 6.54 -4.21
C TYR A 29 7.44 5.09 -4.35
N THR A 30 8.39 4.15 -4.47
CA THR A 30 8.10 2.72 -4.57
C THR A 30 7.39 2.20 -3.31
N MET A 31 7.76 2.69 -2.12
CA MET A 31 7.08 2.34 -0.86
C MET A 31 5.63 2.81 -0.86
N LEU A 32 5.33 4.01 -1.33
CA LEU A 32 3.97 4.52 -1.50
C LEU A 32 3.17 3.63 -2.45
N ILE A 33 3.70 3.40 -3.66
CA ILE A 33 3.01 2.60 -4.70
C ILE A 33 2.75 1.18 -4.21
N MET A 34 3.78 0.49 -3.73
CA MET A 34 3.60 -0.88 -3.22
C MET A 34 2.67 -0.93 -2.01
N GLY A 35 2.76 0.04 -1.10
CA GLY A 35 1.88 0.13 0.07
C GLY A 35 0.41 0.25 -0.31
N VAL A 36 0.11 1.05 -1.32
CA VAL A 36 -1.27 1.24 -1.82
C VAL A 36 -1.75 0.03 -2.63
N TYR A 37 -0.91 -0.58 -3.47
CA TYR A 37 -1.37 -1.61 -4.41
C TYR A 37 -1.28 -3.05 -3.90
N THR A 38 -0.47 -3.34 -2.87
CA THR A 38 -0.33 -4.70 -2.33
C THR A 38 -1.27 -5.00 -1.16
N ALA A 39 -1.84 -3.97 -0.56
CA ALA A 39 -2.60 -4.08 0.70
C ALA A 39 -1.80 -4.71 1.86
N LEU A 40 -0.47 -4.74 1.80
CA LEU A 40 0.39 -5.28 2.85
C LEU A 40 0.40 -4.41 4.10
N ARG A 41 0.63 -5.04 5.25
CA ARG A 41 1.04 -4.29 6.45
C ARG A 41 2.43 -3.73 6.22
N ILE A 42 2.70 -2.53 6.75
CA ILE A 42 4.02 -1.91 6.58
C ILE A 42 5.16 -2.81 7.04
N SER A 43 4.96 -3.60 8.11
CA SER A 43 5.97 -4.54 8.59
C SER A 43 6.32 -5.65 7.58
N ASP A 44 5.35 -6.06 6.78
CA ASP A 44 5.54 -7.11 5.78
C ASP A 44 6.12 -6.50 4.50
N LEU A 45 5.63 -5.32 4.10
CA LEU A 45 6.15 -4.57 2.97
C LEU A 45 7.65 -4.28 3.11
N LEU A 46 8.09 -3.80 4.27
CA LEU A 46 9.49 -3.44 4.52
C LEU A 46 10.46 -4.63 4.53
N ARG A 47 9.96 -5.86 4.67
CA ARG A 47 10.76 -7.09 4.64
C ARG A 47 11.04 -7.62 3.24
N LEU A 48 10.37 -7.09 2.22
CA LEU A 48 10.57 -7.54 0.85
C LEU A 48 11.98 -7.26 0.38
N LYS A 49 12.57 -8.27 -0.26
CA LYS A 49 13.88 -8.23 -0.88
C LYS A 49 13.75 -8.08 -2.40
N TRP A 50 14.83 -7.66 -3.03
CA TRP A 50 14.87 -7.62 -4.50
C TRP A 50 14.69 -9.00 -5.12
N SER A 51 15.25 -10.04 -4.50
CA SER A 51 15.07 -11.43 -4.92
C SER A 51 13.63 -11.93 -4.90
N ASP A 52 12.73 -11.28 -4.13
CA ASP A 52 11.31 -11.63 -4.10
C ASP A 52 10.54 -11.12 -5.34
N VAL A 53 11.07 -10.12 -6.03
CA VAL A 53 10.38 -9.43 -7.13
C VAL A 53 11.18 -9.40 -8.44
N TYR A 54 12.47 -9.72 -8.42
CA TYR A 54 13.37 -9.59 -9.56
C TYR A 54 14.38 -10.74 -9.64
N SER A 55 14.56 -11.31 -10.83
CA SER A 55 15.62 -12.28 -11.12
C SER A 55 16.84 -11.55 -11.67
N GLU A 56 17.96 -11.61 -10.93
CA GLU A 56 19.25 -11.06 -11.37
C GLU A 56 19.79 -11.79 -12.61
N GLU A 57 19.67 -13.13 -12.60
CA GLU A 57 20.13 -13.99 -13.70
C GLU A 57 19.43 -13.65 -15.02
N LYS A 58 18.08 -13.61 -14.97
CA LYS A 58 17.24 -13.39 -16.15
C LYS A 58 17.00 -11.91 -16.45
N ARG A 59 17.36 -11.00 -15.53
CA ARG A 59 17.11 -9.55 -15.59
C ARG A 59 15.62 -9.20 -15.83
N VAL A 60 14.71 -9.95 -15.19
CA VAL A 60 13.26 -9.78 -15.34
C VAL A 60 12.58 -9.66 -13.98
N PHE A 61 11.52 -8.87 -13.94
CA PHE A 61 10.62 -8.83 -12.78
C PHE A 61 9.66 -10.02 -12.82
N TYR A 62 9.39 -10.59 -11.64
CA TYR A 62 8.35 -11.61 -11.51
C TYR A 62 6.97 -10.99 -11.70
N LYS A 63 5.99 -11.82 -12.07
CA LYS A 63 4.59 -11.41 -12.22
C LYS A 63 3.87 -11.30 -10.87
N GLU A 64 4.41 -11.94 -9.86
CA GLU A 64 3.84 -12.01 -8.51
C GLU A 64 4.94 -12.10 -7.45
N VAL A 65 4.58 -11.78 -6.22
CA VAL A 65 5.42 -11.96 -5.03
C VAL A 65 4.70 -12.83 -4.02
N THR A 66 5.40 -13.81 -3.46
CA THR A 66 4.90 -14.67 -2.38
C THR A 66 5.64 -14.37 -1.09
N LEU A 67 4.90 -14.17 -0.01
CA LEU A 67 5.47 -13.88 1.31
C LEU A 67 4.62 -14.49 2.43
N THR A 68 5.27 -14.71 3.59
CA THR A 68 4.59 -15.09 4.82
C THR A 68 4.39 -13.87 5.71
N GLU A 69 3.13 -13.55 6.03
CA GLU A 69 2.78 -12.42 6.88
C GLU A 69 3.29 -12.61 8.31
N LYS A 70 4.01 -11.63 8.85
CA LYS A 70 4.59 -11.70 10.20
C LYS A 70 3.55 -11.89 11.31
N LYS A 71 2.38 -11.23 11.18
CA LYS A 71 1.34 -11.22 12.22
C LYS A 71 0.53 -12.52 12.26
N THR A 72 0.30 -13.16 11.12
CA THR A 72 -0.66 -14.26 10.97
C THR A 72 0.01 -15.60 10.65
N GLY A 73 1.28 -15.57 10.23
CA GLY A 73 2.00 -16.77 9.75
C GLY A 73 1.47 -17.33 8.43
N LYS A 74 0.48 -16.68 7.82
CA LYS A 74 -0.13 -17.17 6.57
C LYS A 74 0.66 -16.71 5.35
N THR A 75 0.84 -17.61 4.41
CA THR A 75 1.44 -17.31 3.11
C THR A 75 0.43 -16.60 2.21
N LYS A 76 0.92 -15.64 1.43
CA LYS A 76 0.13 -14.82 0.53
C LYS A 76 0.91 -14.57 -0.75
N THR A 77 0.23 -14.77 -1.88
CA THR A 77 0.74 -14.41 -3.22
C THR A 77 0.02 -13.18 -3.73
N ILE A 78 0.76 -12.21 -4.26
CA ILE A 78 0.27 -10.91 -4.70
C ILE A 78 0.75 -10.66 -6.12
N ALA A 79 -0.18 -10.45 -7.05
CA ALA A 79 0.14 -10.07 -8.42
C ALA A 79 0.78 -8.65 -8.46
N LEU A 80 1.88 -8.53 -9.16
CA LEU A 80 2.59 -7.27 -9.37
C LEU A 80 2.02 -6.56 -10.60
N ASN A 81 1.13 -5.60 -10.38
CA ASN A 81 0.51 -4.85 -11.46
C ASN A 81 1.50 -3.87 -12.13
N LYS A 82 1.06 -3.25 -13.24
CA LYS A 82 1.90 -2.34 -14.03
C LYS A 82 2.44 -1.14 -13.23
N GLN A 83 1.70 -0.66 -12.23
CA GLN A 83 2.12 0.47 -11.38
C GLN A 83 3.26 0.04 -10.44
N ILE A 84 3.14 -1.12 -9.81
CA ILE A 84 4.20 -1.68 -8.96
C ILE A 84 5.45 -1.94 -9.81
N LEU A 85 5.30 -2.62 -10.94
CA LEU A 85 6.42 -2.91 -11.84
C LEU A 85 7.09 -1.63 -12.38
N GLY A 86 6.30 -0.60 -12.68
CA GLY A 86 6.81 0.72 -13.09
C GLY A 86 7.66 1.36 -12.00
N ALA A 87 7.17 1.38 -10.76
CA ALA A 87 7.89 1.93 -9.61
C ALA A 87 9.19 1.16 -9.32
N LEU A 88 9.13 -0.17 -9.36
CA LEU A 88 10.32 -1.01 -9.17
C LEU A 88 11.36 -0.78 -10.26
N ARG A 89 10.96 -0.64 -11.53
CA ARG A 89 11.89 -0.34 -12.64
C ARG A 89 12.56 1.01 -12.47
N LEU A 90 11.83 2.04 -12.06
CA LEU A 90 12.39 3.37 -11.79
C LEU A 90 13.39 3.35 -10.64
N TYR A 91 13.15 2.52 -9.63
CA TYR A 91 14.01 2.44 -8.46
C TYR A 91 15.20 1.48 -8.64
N LEU A 92 15.11 0.45 -9.48
CA LEU A 92 16.13 -0.57 -9.65
C LEU A 92 17.56 -0.02 -9.86
N PRO A 93 17.80 1.04 -10.68
CA PRO A 93 19.14 1.59 -10.86
C PRO A 93 19.73 2.25 -9.59
N GLN A 94 18.91 2.63 -8.63
CA GLN A 94 19.30 3.28 -7.37
C GLN A 94 19.23 2.34 -6.16
N ARG A 95 18.98 1.03 -6.41
CA ARG A 95 18.85 0.04 -5.33
C ARG A 95 20.15 -0.07 -4.52
N ARG A 96 19.99 -0.39 -3.23
CA ARG A 96 21.08 -0.65 -2.30
C ARG A 96 20.77 -1.90 -1.49
N GLY A 97 21.78 -2.75 -1.29
CA GLY A 97 21.65 -3.97 -0.50
C GLY A 97 20.54 -4.91 -1.01
N GLU A 98 20.15 -5.85 -0.17
CA GLU A 98 19.19 -6.90 -0.53
C GLU A 98 17.70 -6.48 -0.39
N PHE A 99 17.40 -5.55 0.55
CA PHE A 99 16.03 -5.11 0.80
C PHE A 99 15.58 -4.06 -0.21
N ILE A 100 14.32 -4.15 -0.69
CA ILE A 100 13.75 -3.11 -1.55
C ILE A 100 13.76 -1.76 -0.81
N PHE A 101 13.47 -1.78 0.48
CA PHE A 101 13.43 -0.56 1.31
C PHE A 101 14.62 -0.49 2.25
N ALA A 102 15.83 -0.63 1.69
CA ALA A 102 17.08 -0.60 2.45
C ALA A 102 17.27 0.74 3.20
N SER A 103 17.89 0.67 4.37
CA SER A 103 18.26 1.84 5.16
C SER A 103 19.46 2.53 4.53
N ASN A 104 19.44 3.88 4.47
CA ASN A 104 20.62 4.64 4.04
C ASN A 104 21.81 4.56 5.00
N ARG A 105 21.56 4.13 6.26
CA ARG A 105 22.60 4.02 7.31
C ARG A 105 23.19 2.62 7.41
N LYS A 106 22.41 1.59 7.03
CA LYS A 106 22.79 0.18 7.12
C LYS A 106 22.16 -0.54 5.93
N GLU A 107 22.96 -0.81 4.90
CA GLU A 107 22.47 -1.40 3.63
C GLU A 107 21.98 -2.85 3.80
N ASP A 108 22.45 -3.55 4.82
CA ASP A 108 22.02 -4.89 5.21
C ASP A 108 20.67 -4.94 5.95
N LYS A 109 20.04 -3.78 6.19
CA LYS A 109 18.77 -3.66 6.92
C LYS A 109 17.75 -2.81 6.19
N ALA A 110 16.50 -3.23 6.28
CA ALA A 110 15.38 -2.39 5.86
C ALA A 110 15.21 -1.17 6.78
N ILE A 111 14.59 -0.11 6.28
CA ILE A 111 14.15 1.01 7.12
C ILE A 111 13.18 0.52 8.21
N SER A 112 13.22 1.17 9.36
CA SER A 112 12.29 0.86 10.45
C SER A 112 10.87 1.36 10.15
N ARG A 113 9.86 0.81 10.87
CA ARG A 113 8.49 1.32 10.80
C ARG A 113 8.38 2.80 11.19
N VAL A 114 9.21 3.24 12.14
CA VAL A 114 9.27 4.65 12.54
C VAL A 114 9.80 5.51 11.40
N GLN A 115 10.82 5.05 10.70
CA GLN A 115 11.35 5.78 9.54
C GLN A 115 10.34 5.80 8.39
N ALA A 116 9.66 4.70 8.11
CA ALA A 116 8.57 4.66 7.13
C ALA A 116 7.43 5.64 7.49
N TRP A 117 7.07 5.72 8.77
CA TRP A 117 6.09 6.69 9.25
C TRP A 117 6.54 8.12 9.00
N ARG A 118 7.78 8.47 9.36
CA ARG A 118 8.34 9.82 9.12
C ARG A 118 8.33 10.19 7.65
N ILE A 119 8.66 9.24 6.77
CA ILE A 119 8.66 9.44 5.32
C ILE A 119 7.24 9.76 4.82
N ILE A 120 6.24 8.97 5.22
CA ILE A 120 4.85 9.20 4.81
C ILE A 120 4.31 10.50 5.40
N HIS A 121 4.57 10.76 6.68
CA HIS A 121 4.10 11.95 7.37
C HIS A 121 4.62 13.24 6.71
N ALA A 122 5.91 13.32 6.43
CA ALA A 122 6.51 14.47 5.76
C ALA A 122 5.91 14.74 4.36
N ALA A 123 5.53 13.71 3.63
CA ALA A 123 4.87 13.88 2.35
C ALA A 123 3.42 14.32 2.48
N VAL A 124 2.69 13.77 3.47
CA VAL A 124 1.30 14.16 3.80
C VAL A 124 1.23 15.63 4.19
N GLU A 125 2.13 16.10 5.05
CA GLU A 125 2.24 17.52 5.42
C GLU A 125 2.57 18.41 4.21
N ALA A 126 3.54 18.00 3.37
CA ALA A 126 3.97 18.79 2.22
C ALA A 126 2.92 18.89 1.12
N VAL A 127 1.98 17.94 1.05
CA VAL A 127 0.89 17.91 0.05
C VAL A 127 -0.42 18.45 0.65
N ASP A 128 -0.41 18.79 1.96
CA ASP A 128 -1.57 19.30 2.71
C ASP A 128 -2.79 18.35 2.64
N ILE A 129 -2.56 17.08 2.97
CA ILE A 129 -3.65 16.11 3.02
C ILE A 129 -4.28 16.12 4.40
N ALA A 130 -5.57 16.41 4.46
CA ALA A 130 -6.35 16.39 5.69
C ALA A 130 -6.54 14.98 6.25
N GLY A 131 -6.78 14.90 7.57
CA GLY A 131 -7.07 13.65 8.27
C GLY A 131 -5.84 12.93 8.82
N LYS A 132 -6.08 11.76 9.41
CA LYS A 132 -5.04 10.97 10.11
C LYS A 132 -4.38 9.97 9.17
N ILE A 133 -3.49 10.46 8.32
CA ILE A 133 -2.79 9.64 7.34
C ILE A 133 -1.45 9.14 7.90
N ALA A 134 -1.24 7.81 7.82
CA ALA A 134 -0.01 7.14 8.25
C ALA A 134 0.25 5.88 7.40
N CYS A 135 1.28 5.10 7.73
CA CYS A 135 1.60 3.88 6.98
C CYS A 135 0.42 2.91 6.82
N HIS A 136 -0.46 2.81 7.83
CA HIS A 136 -1.62 1.93 7.76
C HIS A 136 -2.71 2.47 6.82
N SER A 137 -2.72 3.76 6.56
CA SER A 137 -3.60 4.38 5.57
C SER A 137 -3.37 3.85 4.18
N LEU A 138 -2.12 3.52 3.80
CA LEU A 138 -1.83 2.95 2.48
C LEU A 138 -2.61 1.64 2.26
N ARG A 139 -2.62 0.77 3.27
CA ARG A 139 -3.40 -0.47 3.23
C ARG A 139 -4.90 -0.20 3.21
N LYS A 140 -5.40 0.75 4.03
CA LYS A 140 -6.81 1.16 4.01
C LYS A 140 -7.23 1.75 2.67
N THR A 141 -6.36 2.54 2.04
CA THR A 141 -6.57 3.13 0.72
C THR A 141 -6.86 2.06 -0.34
N TRP A 142 -6.13 0.93 -0.32
CA TRP A 142 -6.43 -0.19 -1.21
C TRP A 142 -7.87 -0.69 -1.03
N GLY A 143 -8.30 -0.94 0.21
CA GLY A 143 -9.65 -1.43 0.50
C GLY A 143 -10.74 -0.47 0.12
N TYR A 144 -10.59 0.81 0.46
CA TYR A 144 -11.52 1.86 0.08
C TYR A 144 -11.74 1.91 -1.44
N HIS A 145 -10.63 1.98 -2.21
CA HIS A 145 -10.74 2.02 -3.67
C HIS A 145 -11.20 0.70 -4.30
N ALA A 146 -10.88 -0.44 -3.67
CA ALA A 146 -11.36 -1.75 -4.11
C ALA A 146 -12.89 -1.85 -3.93
N TRP A 147 -13.40 -1.44 -2.76
CA TRP A 147 -14.83 -1.36 -2.48
C TRP A 147 -15.56 -0.47 -3.48
N ASN A 148 -15.09 0.76 -3.67
CA ASN A 148 -15.69 1.71 -4.61
C ASN A 148 -15.61 1.27 -6.09
N LYS A 149 -14.80 0.26 -6.40
CA LYS A 149 -14.75 -0.40 -7.72
C LYS A 149 -15.65 -1.63 -7.81
N GLY A 150 -16.45 -1.91 -6.80
CA GLY A 150 -17.34 -3.07 -6.77
C GLY A 150 -16.65 -4.40 -6.52
N ILE A 151 -15.40 -4.42 -6.02
CA ILE A 151 -14.75 -5.68 -5.65
C ILE A 151 -15.49 -6.27 -4.45
N SER A 152 -15.88 -7.54 -4.56
CA SER A 152 -16.64 -8.23 -3.54
C SER A 152 -16.01 -8.10 -2.15
N PRO A 153 -16.80 -7.79 -1.10
CA PRO A 153 -16.33 -7.75 0.29
C PRO A 153 -15.62 -9.01 0.73
N VAL A 154 -16.05 -10.18 0.25
CA VAL A 154 -15.43 -11.48 0.54
C VAL A 154 -14.00 -11.53 -0.01
N VAL A 155 -13.79 -11.04 -1.24
CA VAL A 155 -12.46 -10.95 -1.84
C VAL A 155 -11.57 -9.98 -1.06
N ILE A 156 -12.10 -8.82 -0.68
CA ILE A 156 -11.36 -7.83 0.12
C ILE A 156 -10.98 -8.43 1.48
N MET A 157 -11.92 -9.12 2.14
CA MET A 157 -11.69 -9.79 3.43
C MET A 157 -10.59 -10.84 3.31
N THR A 158 -10.60 -11.64 2.24
CA THR A 158 -9.57 -12.65 1.94
C THR A 158 -8.20 -12.00 1.72
N ILE A 159 -8.13 -10.94 0.91
CA ILE A 159 -6.89 -10.20 0.66
C ILE A 159 -6.33 -9.59 1.94
N TYR A 160 -7.16 -9.11 2.83
CA TYR A 160 -6.73 -8.58 4.13
C TYR A 160 -6.42 -9.68 5.16
N ASN A 161 -6.80 -10.92 4.87
CA ASN A 161 -6.68 -12.02 5.81
C ASN A 161 -7.39 -11.72 7.14
N HIS A 162 -8.59 -11.14 7.05
CA HIS A 162 -9.43 -10.82 8.20
C HIS A 162 -10.35 -12.00 8.54
N SER A 163 -10.52 -12.25 9.83
CA SER A 163 -11.37 -13.34 10.37
C SER A 163 -12.87 -13.01 10.32
N SER A 164 -13.24 -11.73 10.16
CA SER A 164 -14.64 -11.31 10.08
C SER A 164 -14.83 -10.09 9.18
N PHE A 165 -16.04 -9.99 8.61
CA PHE A 165 -16.42 -8.84 7.80
C PHE A 165 -16.47 -7.53 8.60
N LYS A 166 -16.88 -7.59 9.88
CA LYS A 166 -16.87 -6.42 10.78
C LYS A 166 -15.49 -5.76 10.89
N VAL A 167 -14.42 -6.56 10.85
CA VAL A 167 -13.04 -6.04 10.81
C VAL A 167 -12.77 -5.37 9.47
N THR A 168 -13.23 -5.95 8.37
CA THR A 168 -13.04 -5.41 7.01
C THR A 168 -13.77 -4.08 6.82
N MET A 169 -14.99 -3.94 7.30
CA MET A 169 -15.79 -2.71 7.23
C MET A 169 -15.01 -1.46 7.71
N LYS A 170 -14.22 -1.60 8.78
CA LYS A 170 -13.36 -0.51 9.28
C LYS A 170 -12.27 -0.04 8.29
N TYR A 171 -12.00 -0.84 7.26
CA TYR A 171 -11.02 -0.53 6.21
C TYR A 171 -11.66 0.00 4.94
N LEU A 172 -12.96 -0.26 4.75
CA LEU A 172 -13.66 0.17 3.54
C LEU A 172 -14.01 1.65 3.59
N GLY A 173 -14.07 2.23 4.80
CA GLY A 173 -14.50 3.61 5.00
C GLY A 173 -15.96 3.82 4.63
N VAL A 174 -16.80 2.78 4.80
CA VAL A 174 -18.26 2.86 4.62
C VAL A 174 -18.82 3.79 5.69
N GLU A 175 -19.47 4.85 5.26
CA GLU A 175 -20.10 5.87 6.09
C GLU A 175 -21.62 5.81 5.94
N GLN A 176 -22.33 6.58 6.76
CA GLN A 176 -23.81 6.61 6.71
C GLN A 176 -24.34 7.03 5.32
N ASP A 177 -23.59 7.91 4.64
CA ASP A 177 -23.99 8.38 3.29
C ASP A 177 -23.96 7.25 2.26
N ASP A 178 -23.02 6.31 2.36
CA ASP A 178 -22.99 5.12 1.48
C ASP A 178 -24.22 4.24 1.70
N LEU A 179 -24.69 4.13 2.96
CA LEU A 179 -25.91 3.39 3.30
C LEU A 179 -27.16 4.12 2.76
N ASN A 180 -27.21 5.44 2.91
CA ASN A 180 -28.29 6.27 2.38
C ASN A 180 -28.38 6.16 0.85
N GLU A 181 -27.23 6.23 0.16
CA GLU A 181 -27.17 6.05 -1.31
C GLU A 181 -27.68 4.67 -1.73
N ALA A 182 -27.35 3.62 -0.99
CA ALA A 182 -27.84 2.27 -1.27
C ALA A 182 -29.36 2.19 -1.16
N TYR A 183 -29.97 2.82 -0.15
CA TYR A 183 -31.42 2.90 -0.02
C TYR A 183 -32.06 3.67 -1.17
N LEU A 184 -31.47 4.80 -1.55
CA LEU A 184 -32.00 5.65 -2.61
C LEU A 184 -31.91 5.01 -4.02
N LYS A 185 -30.92 4.14 -4.21
CA LYS A 185 -30.74 3.40 -5.49
C LYS A 185 -31.63 2.16 -5.62
N MET A 186 -32.33 1.75 -4.56
CA MET A 186 -33.20 0.59 -4.60
C MET A 186 -34.59 0.97 -5.18
N GLU A 187 -34.65 1.09 -6.49
CA GLU A 187 -35.90 1.29 -7.25
C GLU A 187 -36.37 -0.09 -7.75
N LEU A 188 -37.56 -0.52 -7.28
CA LEU A 188 -38.14 -1.82 -7.64
C LEU A 188 -39.41 -1.67 -8.51
N PHE A 189 -39.92 -0.44 -8.68
CA PHE A 189 -41.14 -0.14 -9.44
C PHE A 189 -40.95 1.11 -10.29
#